data_16304aab2e9fbaaebbaf17b6a12ffa65
#
_entry.id   16304aab2e9fbaaebbaf17b6a12ffa65
#
_cell.length_a   1.000
_cell.length_b   1.000
_cell.length_c   1.000
_cell.angle_alpha   90.00
_cell.angle_beta   90.00
_cell.angle_gamma   90.00
#
_symmetry.space_group_name_H-M   'P 1'
#
loop_
_entity.id
_entity.type
_entity.pdbx_description
1 polymer ?
#
loop_
_entity_poly.entity_id
_entity_poly.type
_entity_poly.pdbx_seq_one_letter_code
_entity_poly.pdbx_strand_id
1 'polypeptide(L)'
;MIENINYTRIEKAIQYLVENFKQQPTLDELAQYIGISPFHFQRIFTEWAGVSPKKFLEHLTIEALKQELQDTSNLIEAAEKVGLSAQSRVYDLFVKIEAVTPQEYKSKGAGIRFEYGFSATPFGECFIVSTSRGVCEMQFSDC
;
A
#
# COMPACT_ATOMS: atom_id res chain seq x y z
N MET A 1 20.05 0.81 23.18
CA MET A 1 20.92 1.42 22.15
C MET A 1 20.72 0.87 20.74
N ILE A 2 20.76 -0.44 20.54
CA ILE A 2 20.56 -1.06 19.21
C ILE A 2 19.14 -0.81 18.69
N GLU A 3 18.12 -0.92 19.53
CA GLU A 3 16.73 -0.61 19.17
C GLU A 3 16.55 0.85 18.71
N ASN A 4 17.20 1.79 19.36
CA ASN A 4 17.11 3.21 18.99
C ASN A 4 17.73 3.50 17.61
N ILE A 5 18.84 2.83 17.26
CA ILE A 5 19.50 2.99 15.96
C ILE A 5 18.59 2.45 14.84
N ASN A 6 17.98 1.29 15.05
CA ASN A 6 17.07 0.70 14.07
C ASN A 6 15.80 1.54 13.92
N TYR A 7 15.23 2.04 15.01
CA TYR A 7 14.10 2.96 14.95
C TYR A 7 14.41 4.18 14.06
N THR A 8 15.53 4.85 14.31
CA THR A 8 15.94 6.01 13.50
C THR A 8 16.15 5.67 12.03
N ARG A 9 16.70 4.48 11.73
CA ARG A 9 16.85 4.01 10.36
C ARG A 9 15.51 3.79 9.66
N ILE A 10 14.55 3.19 10.35
CA ILE A 10 13.22 2.93 9.80
C ILE A 10 12.44 4.23 9.64
N GLU A 11 12.50 5.13 10.60
CA GLU A 11 11.91 6.47 10.49
C GLU A 11 12.41 7.21 9.25
N LYS A 12 13.73 7.24 9.03
CA LYS A 12 14.33 7.84 7.83
C LYS A 12 13.88 7.16 6.54
N ALA A 13 13.79 5.84 6.53
CA ALA A 13 13.34 5.08 5.37
C ALA A 13 11.88 5.39 5.04
N ILE A 14 11.01 5.43 6.02
CA ILE A 14 9.58 5.77 5.84
C ILE A 14 9.45 7.21 5.32
N GLN A 15 10.16 8.15 5.91
CA GLN A 15 10.17 9.54 5.44
C GLN A 15 10.63 9.64 3.99
N TYR A 16 11.72 8.96 3.64
CA TYR A 16 12.21 8.92 2.27
C TYR A 16 11.17 8.34 1.30
N LEU A 17 10.52 7.25 1.68
CA LEU A 17 9.46 6.63 0.86
C LEU A 17 8.28 7.58 0.66
N VAL A 18 7.81 8.24 1.71
CA VAL A 18 6.69 9.20 1.62
C VAL A 18 7.02 10.38 0.69
N GLU A 19 8.25 10.87 0.76
CA GLU A 19 8.69 12.01 -0.06
C GLU A 19 9.02 11.62 -1.52
N ASN A 20 9.43 10.36 -1.75
CA ASN A 20 9.99 9.92 -3.03
C ASN A 20 9.25 8.74 -3.67
N PHE A 21 8.05 8.37 -3.23
CA PHE A 21 7.33 7.20 -3.77
C PHE A 21 7.09 7.29 -5.28
N LYS A 22 6.94 8.48 -5.84
CA LYS A 22 6.75 8.69 -7.28
C LYS A 22 7.94 8.25 -8.13
N GLN A 23 9.15 8.24 -7.58
CA GLN A 23 10.33 7.70 -8.24
C GLN A 23 10.39 6.17 -8.16
N GLN A 24 9.48 5.53 -7.41
CA GLN A 24 9.44 4.08 -7.22
C GLN A 24 10.80 3.50 -6.79
N PRO A 25 11.37 3.96 -5.66
CA PRO A 25 12.70 3.57 -5.24
C PRO A 25 12.79 2.06 -5.01
N THR A 26 13.91 1.49 -5.42
CA THR A 26 14.22 0.07 -5.25
C THR A 26 14.68 -0.22 -3.82
N LEU A 27 14.67 -1.51 -3.45
CA LEU A 27 15.24 -1.96 -2.16
C LEU A 27 16.71 -1.55 -2.02
N ASP A 28 17.49 -1.67 -3.10
CA ASP A 28 18.91 -1.33 -3.11
C ASP A 28 19.14 0.17 -2.88
N GLU A 29 18.36 1.02 -3.53
CA GLU A 29 18.42 2.48 -3.34
C GLU A 29 18.06 2.86 -1.90
N LEU A 30 17.04 2.27 -1.31
CA LEU A 30 16.66 2.50 0.08
C LEU A 30 17.75 2.04 1.06
N ALA A 31 18.29 0.85 0.85
CA ALA A 31 19.35 0.30 1.68
C ALA A 31 20.62 1.16 1.60
N GLN A 32 20.97 1.63 0.40
CA GLN A 32 22.09 2.55 0.19
C GLN A 32 21.86 3.89 0.91
N TYR A 33 20.67 4.45 0.82
CA TYR A 33 20.31 5.68 1.52
C TYR A 33 20.44 5.56 3.04
N ILE A 34 20.05 4.41 3.60
CA ILE A 34 20.15 4.12 5.03
C ILE A 34 21.58 3.73 5.45
N GLY A 35 22.41 3.25 4.52
CA GLY A 35 23.80 2.87 4.76
C GLY A 35 23.97 1.45 5.32
N ILE A 36 23.09 0.52 4.96
CA ILE A 36 23.16 -0.90 5.34
C ILE A 36 22.88 -1.80 4.15
N SER A 37 23.12 -3.12 4.29
CA SER A 37 22.85 -4.06 3.20
C SER A 37 21.34 -4.19 2.92
N PRO A 38 20.94 -4.47 1.67
CA PRO A 38 19.53 -4.67 1.31
C PRO A 38 18.84 -5.74 2.14
N PHE A 39 19.50 -6.86 2.39
CA PHE A 39 18.97 -7.94 3.22
C PHE A 39 18.72 -7.49 4.66
N HIS A 40 19.69 -6.82 5.27
CA HIS A 40 19.55 -6.30 6.65
C HIS A 40 18.46 -5.23 6.72
N PHE A 41 18.42 -4.32 5.74
CA PHE A 41 17.38 -3.29 5.67
C PHE A 41 15.98 -3.90 5.57
N GLN A 42 15.76 -4.85 4.65
CA GLN A 42 14.45 -5.50 4.50
C GLN A 42 14.01 -6.19 5.79
N ARG A 43 14.92 -6.86 6.49
CA ARG A 43 14.63 -7.55 7.74
C ARG A 43 14.19 -6.57 8.83
N ILE A 44 14.98 -5.55 9.12
CA ILE A 44 14.64 -4.59 10.21
C ILE A 44 13.40 -3.75 9.84
N PHE A 45 13.24 -3.39 8.58
CA PHE A 45 12.04 -2.67 8.14
C PHE A 45 10.78 -3.51 8.37
N THR A 46 10.80 -4.78 7.98
CA THR A 46 9.66 -5.69 8.15
C THR A 46 9.37 -5.97 9.64
N GLU A 47 10.38 -6.09 10.46
CA GLU A 47 10.24 -6.25 11.92
C GLU A 47 9.53 -5.05 12.56
N TRP A 48 9.87 -3.84 12.15
CA TRP A 48 9.32 -2.60 12.72
C TRP A 48 8.01 -2.15 12.08
N ALA A 49 7.91 -2.21 10.77
CA ALA A 49 6.74 -1.73 10.02
C ALA A 49 5.63 -2.77 9.86
N GLY A 50 5.93 -4.06 10.11
CA GLY A 50 4.99 -5.16 9.92
C GLY A 50 4.76 -5.57 8.46
N VAL A 51 5.32 -4.82 7.51
CA VAL A 51 5.25 -5.09 6.07
C VAL A 51 6.61 -4.85 5.42
N SER A 52 6.87 -5.46 4.25
CA SER A 52 8.10 -5.22 3.52
C SER A 52 8.16 -3.78 2.95
N PRO A 53 9.37 -3.24 2.67
CA PRO A 53 9.50 -1.93 2.03
C PRO A 53 8.72 -1.81 0.73
N LYS A 54 8.70 -2.88 -0.08
CA LYS A 54 7.94 -2.95 -1.34
C LYS A 54 6.44 -2.81 -1.10
N LYS A 55 5.88 -3.54 -0.14
CA LYS A 55 4.46 -3.44 0.21
C LYS A 55 4.10 -2.07 0.76
N PHE A 56 4.98 -1.47 1.53
CA PHE A 56 4.78 -0.11 2.02
C PHE A 56 4.72 0.90 0.87
N LEU A 57 5.64 0.80 -0.10
CA LEU A 57 5.63 1.62 -1.31
C LEU A 57 4.36 1.41 -2.15
N GLU A 58 3.92 0.15 -2.31
CA GLU A 58 2.67 -0.18 -3.00
C GLU A 58 1.46 0.50 -2.35
N HIS A 59 1.39 0.52 -1.02
CA HIS A 59 0.33 1.23 -0.30
C HIS A 59 0.35 2.75 -0.51
N LEU A 60 1.52 3.38 -0.44
CA LEU A 60 1.66 4.81 -0.74
C LEU A 60 1.20 5.13 -2.16
N THR A 61 1.57 4.29 -3.11
CA THR A 61 1.20 4.44 -4.52
C THR A 61 -0.31 4.32 -4.72
N ILE A 62 -0.95 3.34 -4.09
CA ILE A 62 -2.41 3.14 -4.16
C ILE A 62 -3.17 4.32 -3.55
N GLU A 63 -2.75 4.81 -2.40
CA GLU A 63 -3.42 5.96 -1.78
C GLU A 63 -3.34 7.21 -2.68
N ALA A 64 -2.19 7.45 -3.31
CA ALA A 64 -2.05 8.53 -4.27
C ALA A 64 -2.90 8.31 -5.54
N LEU A 65 -2.95 7.07 -6.06
CA LEU A 65 -3.80 6.72 -7.21
C LEU A 65 -5.28 6.94 -6.93
N LYS A 66 -5.76 6.61 -5.75
CA LYS A 66 -7.15 6.84 -5.35
C LYS A 66 -7.53 8.32 -5.45
N GLN A 67 -6.63 9.22 -5.06
CA GLN A 67 -6.84 10.66 -5.20
C GLN A 67 -6.87 11.07 -6.67
N GLU A 68 -5.88 10.66 -7.45
CA GLU A 68 -5.78 11.03 -8.87
C GLU A 68 -6.97 10.50 -9.69
N LEU A 69 -7.48 9.30 -9.39
CA LEU A 69 -8.63 8.73 -10.08
C LEU A 69 -9.95 9.48 -9.82
N GLN A 70 -10.06 10.23 -8.74
CA GLN A 70 -11.21 11.09 -8.49
C GLN A 70 -11.18 12.34 -9.39
N ASP A 71 -9.98 12.84 -9.68
CA ASP A 71 -9.78 14.09 -10.39
C ASP A 71 -9.60 13.93 -11.91
N THR A 72 -9.15 12.76 -12.37
CA THR A 72 -8.92 12.48 -13.79
C THR A 72 -9.72 11.29 -14.30
N SER A 73 -10.17 11.38 -15.56
CA SER A 73 -10.82 10.27 -16.26
C SER A 73 -9.83 9.35 -16.97
N ASN A 74 -8.55 9.72 -17.02
CA ASN A 74 -7.53 9.00 -17.78
C ASN A 74 -6.61 8.20 -16.84
N LEU A 75 -6.70 6.87 -16.93
CA LEU A 75 -5.89 5.96 -16.13
C LEU A 75 -4.38 6.07 -16.44
N ILE A 76 -4.03 6.38 -17.67
CA ILE A 76 -2.62 6.58 -18.07
C ILE A 76 -2.04 7.81 -17.37
N GLU A 77 -2.77 8.91 -17.38
CA GLU A 77 -2.36 10.13 -16.69
C GLU A 77 -2.23 9.93 -15.17
N ALA A 78 -3.18 9.24 -14.57
CA ALA A 78 -3.11 8.88 -13.14
C ALA A 78 -1.88 8.02 -12.84
N ALA A 79 -1.56 7.04 -13.69
CA ALA A 79 -0.36 6.21 -13.55
C ALA A 79 0.92 7.04 -13.59
N GLU A 80 1.06 7.93 -14.56
CA GLU A 80 2.24 8.80 -14.70
C GLU A 80 2.43 9.71 -13.48
N LYS A 81 1.36 10.29 -12.97
CA LYS A 81 1.41 11.18 -11.79
C LYS A 81 1.90 10.50 -10.52
N VAL A 82 1.71 9.20 -10.38
CA VAL A 82 2.18 8.43 -9.22
C VAL A 82 3.46 7.62 -9.49
N GLY A 83 4.07 7.79 -10.66
CA GLY A 83 5.34 7.15 -11.01
C GLY A 83 5.24 5.73 -11.56
N LEU A 84 4.06 5.29 -11.98
CA LEU A 84 3.88 3.99 -12.62
C LEU A 84 4.02 4.12 -14.14
N SER A 85 4.83 3.25 -14.74
CA SER A 85 5.20 3.34 -16.16
C SER A 85 4.16 2.75 -17.12
N ALA A 86 3.16 2.03 -16.62
CA ALA A 86 2.18 1.34 -17.47
C ALA A 86 0.81 1.22 -16.80
N GLN A 87 -0.23 1.35 -17.59
CA GLN A 87 -1.62 1.20 -17.16
C GLN A 87 -1.91 -0.20 -16.55
N SER A 88 -1.28 -1.25 -17.10
CA SER A 88 -1.41 -2.61 -16.57
C SER A 88 -0.93 -2.73 -15.13
N ARG A 89 0.12 -2.00 -14.74
CA ARG A 89 0.62 -2.00 -13.35
C ARG A 89 -0.37 -1.34 -12.39
N VAL A 90 -1.08 -0.31 -12.83
CA VAL A 90 -2.17 0.30 -12.05
C VAL A 90 -3.28 -0.71 -11.80
N TYR A 91 -3.71 -1.40 -12.85
CA TYR A 91 -4.75 -2.42 -12.76
C TYR A 91 -4.35 -3.54 -11.78
N ASP A 92 -3.17 -4.12 -11.96
CA ASP A 92 -2.67 -5.20 -11.13
C ASP A 92 -2.54 -4.80 -9.66
N LEU A 93 -2.06 -3.59 -9.41
CA LEU A 93 -1.89 -3.07 -8.07
C LEU A 93 -3.23 -2.84 -7.37
N PHE A 94 -4.22 -2.29 -8.07
CA PHE A 94 -5.57 -2.12 -7.55
C PHE A 94 -6.23 -3.46 -7.20
N VAL A 95 -6.20 -4.41 -8.11
CA VAL A 95 -6.79 -5.74 -7.87
C VAL A 95 -6.10 -6.43 -6.70
N LYS A 96 -4.77 -6.32 -6.58
CA LYS A 96 -4.00 -6.94 -5.50
C LYS A 96 -4.30 -6.36 -4.12
N ILE A 97 -4.44 -5.05 -4.02
CA ILE A 97 -4.58 -4.34 -2.73
C ILE A 97 -6.04 -4.08 -2.38
N GLU A 98 -6.83 -3.60 -3.33
CA GLU A 98 -8.20 -3.15 -3.10
C GLU A 98 -9.25 -4.24 -3.45
N ALA A 99 -8.84 -5.33 -4.09
CA ALA A 99 -9.74 -6.40 -4.59
C ALA A 99 -10.82 -5.90 -5.56
N VAL A 100 -10.62 -4.74 -6.14
CA VAL A 100 -11.45 -4.13 -7.18
C VAL A 100 -10.57 -3.57 -8.29
N THR A 101 -11.14 -3.38 -9.48
CA THR A 101 -10.42 -2.72 -10.57
C THR A 101 -10.45 -1.20 -10.40
N PRO A 102 -9.54 -0.44 -11.04
CA PRO A 102 -9.59 1.03 -11.03
C PRO A 102 -10.93 1.59 -11.51
N GLN A 103 -11.53 0.97 -12.53
CA GLN A 103 -12.84 1.37 -13.07
C GLN A 103 -13.96 1.12 -12.06
N GLU A 104 -13.95 -0.02 -11.40
CA GLU A 104 -14.91 -0.36 -10.34
C GLU A 104 -14.76 0.59 -9.16
N TYR A 105 -13.55 0.92 -8.76
CA TYR A 105 -13.28 1.91 -7.72
C TYR A 105 -13.85 3.29 -8.11
N LYS A 106 -13.57 3.75 -9.33
CA LYS A 106 -14.06 5.03 -9.86
C LYS A 106 -15.59 5.10 -9.90
N SER A 107 -16.25 3.99 -10.26
CA SER A 107 -17.71 3.87 -10.27
C SER A 107 -18.33 3.62 -8.88
N LYS A 108 -17.54 3.71 -7.81
CA LYS A 108 -17.95 3.46 -6.41
C LYS A 108 -18.55 2.07 -6.20
N GLY A 109 -18.01 1.09 -6.90
CA GLY A 109 -18.42 -0.31 -6.79
C GLY A 109 -19.74 -0.65 -7.49
N ALA A 110 -20.22 0.19 -8.40
CA ALA A 110 -21.41 -0.10 -9.18
C ALA A 110 -21.25 -1.40 -9.97
N GLY A 111 -22.21 -2.34 -9.84
CA GLY A 111 -22.19 -3.64 -10.50
C GLY A 111 -21.35 -4.72 -9.81
N ILE A 112 -20.70 -4.43 -8.66
CA ILE A 112 -19.96 -5.41 -7.88
C ILE A 112 -20.84 -6.00 -6.79
N ARG A 113 -20.70 -7.29 -6.55
CA ARG A 113 -21.26 -7.97 -5.38
C ARG A 113 -20.24 -7.89 -4.23
N PHE A 114 -20.65 -7.26 -3.15
CA PHE A 114 -19.90 -7.25 -1.90
C PHE A 114 -20.50 -8.25 -0.92
N GLU A 115 -19.64 -9.00 -0.25
CA GLU A 115 -20.00 -9.84 0.89
C GLU A 115 -19.36 -9.25 2.15
N TYR A 116 -20.08 -9.24 3.24
CA TYR A 116 -19.55 -8.71 4.50
C TYR A 116 -19.91 -9.62 5.68
N GLY A 117 -19.14 -9.51 6.72
CA GLY A 117 -19.37 -10.27 7.94
C GLY A 117 -18.69 -9.64 9.15
N PHE A 118 -19.08 -10.15 10.31
CA PHE A 118 -18.52 -9.76 11.58
C PHE A 118 -17.93 -11.00 12.27
N SER A 119 -16.80 -10.83 12.95
CA SER A 119 -16.17 -11.91 13.71
C SER A 119 -15.52 -11.36 14.97
N ALA A 120 -15.74 -12.03 16.08
CA ALA A 120 -15.04 -11.72 17.32
C ALA A 120 -13.57 -12.12 17.20
N THR A 121 -12.68 -11.23 17.60
CA THR A 121 -11.24 -11.47 17.61
C THR A 121 -10.63 -11.03 18.95
N PRO A 122 -9.37 -11.41 19.25
CA PRO A 122 -8.66 -10.91 20.44
C PRO A 122 -8.50 -9.38 20.46
N PHE A 123 -8.65 -8.71 19.30
CA PHE A 123 -8.49 -7.26 19.13
C PHE A 123 -9.82 -6.50 19.05
N GLY A 124 -10.95 -7.15 19.37
CA GLY A 124 -12.29 -6.62 19.24
C GLY A 124 -13.09 -7.30 18.14
N GLU A 125 -14.26 -6.75 17.83
CA GLU A 125 -15.06 -7.22 16.70
C GLU A 125 -14.45 -6.76 15.39
N CYS A 126 -14.26 -7.68 14.46
CA CYS A 126 -13.72 -7.40 13.14
C CYS A 126 -14.86 -7.39 12.12
N PHE A 127 -15.01 -6.27 11.41
CA PHE A 127 -15.85 -6.14 10.23
C PHE A 127 -15.01 -6.36 8.98
N ILE A 128 -15.43 -7.26 8.11
CA ILE A 128 -14.72 -7.60 6.88
C ILE A 128 -15.67 -7.48 5.71
N VAL A 129 -15.20 -6.83 4.63
CA VAL A 129 -15.89 -6.76 3.35
C VAL A 129 -15.01 -7.38 2.27
N SER A 130 -15.59 -8.22 1.44
CA SER A 130 -14.88 -8.87 0.33
C SER A 130 -15.65 -8.78 -0.99
N THR A 131 -14.90 -8.90 -2.07
CA THR A 131 -15.41 -9.17 -3.43
C THR A 131 -15.00 -10.56 -3.84
N SER A 132 -15.37 -10.99 -5.06
CA SER A 132 -14.88 -12.25 -5.64
C SER A 132 -13.35 -12.31 -5.79
N ARG A 133 -12.65 -11.18 -5.69
CA ARG A 133 -11.19 -11.07 -5.83
C ARG A 133 -10.45 -11.07 -4.51
N GLY A 134 -11.12 -10.87 -3.40
CA GLY A 134 -10.52 -10.85 -2.08
C GLY A 134 -11.12 -9.83 -1.12
N VAL A 135 -10.42 -9.61 -0.01
CA VAL A 135 -10.82 -8.63 1.01
C VAL A 135 -10.51 -7.22 0.52
N CYS A 136 -11.51 -6.35 0.53
CA CYS A 136 -11.37 -4.94 0.14
C CYS A 136 -11.44 -3.98 1.33
N GLU A 137 -11.99 -4.42 2.46
CA GLU A 137 -12.07 -3.62 3.68
C GLU A 137 -11.96 -4.51 4.91
N MET A 138 -11.22 -4.06 5.92
CA MET A 138 -11.16 -4.70 7.23
C MET A 138 -11.07 -3.61 8.30
N GLN A 139 -11.97 -3.66 9.26
CA GLN A 139 -12.03 -2.68 10.33
C GLN A 139 -12.30 -3.35 11.66
N PHE A 140 -11.60 -2.91 12.71
CA PHE A 140 -11.87 -3.35 14.08
C PHE A 140 -12.69 -2.27 14.78
N SER A 141 -13.75 -2.68 15.46
CA SER A 141 -14.51 -1.82 16.34
C SER A 141 -14.13 -2.12 17.78
N ASP A 142 -13.84 -1.08 18.53
CA ASP A 142 -13.70 -1.19 19.98
C ASP A 142 -15.07 -1.49 20.56
N CYS A 143 -15.16 -2.55 21.34
CA CYS A 143 -16.36 -2.85 22.11
C CYS A 143 -16.52 -1.92 23.31
#